data_4015deeacac0cf3fb512ac36302aa2a2
#
_entry.id   4015deeacac0cf3fb512ac36302aa2a2
#
_cell.length_a   1.000
_cell.length_b   1.000
_cell.length_c   1.000
_cell.angle_alpha   90.00
_cell.angle_beta   90.00
_cell.angle_gamma   90.00
#
_symmetry.space_group_name_H-M   'P 1'
#
loop_
_entity.id
_entity.type
_entity.pdbx_description
1 polymer ?
#
loop_
_entity_poly.entity_id
_entity_poly.type
_entity_poly.pdbx_seq_one_letter_code
_entity_poly.pdbx_strand_id
1 'polypeptide(L)'
;MNAGLNYVLTKISHMQLGCHVSISGSIDKAVDNAVERKCSAFQIFTRNPRGWNAKELTDNDISNFKSKLKSSKIDRFATCAHMPYLPNLATPKKEGFDKSLKTLIDETERCARLGIPYLVTHLGSHLGTGEEGGVKRLVEGLNKAGETKKNVV
;
A
#
# COMPACT_ATOMS: atom_id res chain seq x y z
N MET A 1 41.11 -12.43 -10.96
CA MET A 1 40.20 -12.48 -9.80
C MET A 1 39.46 -11.14 -9.69
N ASN A 2 38.28 -10.92 -10.26
CA ASN A 2 37.41 -9.77 -9.90
C ASN A 2 36.05 -9.73 -10.69
N ALA A 3 35.80 -10.72 -11.56
CA ALA A 3 34.52 -10.71 -12.31
C ALA A 3 33.29 -11.00 -11.43
N GLY A 4 33.43 -11.87 -10.42
CA GLY A 4 32.33 -12.20 -9.51
C GLY A 4 31.97 -11.08 -8.54
N LEU A 5 32.94 -10.31 -8.06
CA LEU A 5 32.71 -9.18 -7.15
C LEU A 5 32.04 -8.01 -7.88
N ASN A 6 32.44 -7.74 -9.11
CA ASN A 6 31.80 -6.71 -9.94
C ASN A 6 30.37 -7.06 -10.33
N TYR A 7 30.06 -8.34 -10.57
CA TYR A 7 28.71 -8.82 -10.85
C TYR A 7 27.78 -8.65 -9.63
N VAL A 8 28.27 -8.97 -8.43
CA VAL A 8 27.51 -8.78 -7.17
C VAL A 8 27.32 -7.30 -6.89
N LEU A 9 28.33 -6.48 -7.05
CA LEU A 9 28.26 -5.01 -6.83
C LEU A 9 27.32 -4.31 -7.84
N THR A 10 27.31 -4.73 -9.12
CA THR A 10 26.36 -4.18 -10.10
C THR A 10 24.92 -4.62 -9.83
N LYS A 11 24.67 -5.80 -9.30
CA LYS A 11 23.32 -6.20 -8.83
C LYS A 11 22.88 -5.43 -7.60
N ILE A 12 23.78 -5.15 -6.66
CA ILE A 12 23.48 -4.37 -5.46
C ILE A 12 23.17 -2.91 -5.81
N SER A 13 23.81 -2.35 -6.85
CA SER A 13 23.54 -0.98 -7.30
C SER A 13 22.10 -0.76 -7.84
N HIS A 14 21.37 -1.85 -8.15
CA HIS A 14 19.97 -1.80 -8.59
C HIS A 14 18.99 -2.26 -7.49
N MET A 15 19.49 -2.64 -6.30
CA MET A 15 18.63 -3.05 -5.19
C MET A 15 17.98 -1.80 -4.57
N GLN A 16 16.66 -1.80 -4.52
CA GLN A 16 15.89 -0.77 -3.83
C GLN A 16 15.64 -1.22 -2.38
N LEU A 17 16.08 -0.39 -1.44
CA LEU A 17 15.95 -0.64 -0.01
C LEU A 17 15.11 0.45 0.64
N GLY A 18 14.26 0.05 1.55
CA GLY A 18 13.39 0.98 2.25
C GLY A 18 12.74 0.39 3.48
N CYS A 19 11.89 1.18 4.09
CA CYS A 19 11.13 0.77 5.27
C CYS A 19 9.70 1.34 5.22
N HIS A 20 8.89 0.89 6.18
CA HIS A 20 7.60 1.53 6.43
C HIS A 20 7.83 2.87 7.13
N VAL A 21 7.32 3.95 6.56
CA VAL A 21 7.48 5.30 7.08
C VAL A 21 6.16 5.90 7.57
N SER A 22 6.25 6.79 8.55
CA SER A 22 5.09 7.46 9.15
C SER A 22 4.53 8.54 8.22
N ILE A 23 3.20 8.67 8.24
CA ILE A 23 2.44 9.78 7.63
C ILE A 23 1.97 10.80 8.68
N SER A 24 2.52 10.76 9.88
CA SER A 24 2.10 11.66 10.98
C SER A 24 2.29 13.13 10.59
N GLY A 25 1.27 13.93 10.85
CA GLY A 25 1.18 15.33 10.45
C GLY A 25 0.52 15.55 9.09
N SER A 26 1.06 14.96 8.02
CA SER A 26 0.48 14.96 6.68
C SER A 26 1.06 13.83 5.84
N ILE A 27 0.33 13.40 4.79
CA ILE A 27 0.73 12.24 3.99
C ILE A 27 2.04 12.47 3.22
N ASP A 28 2.33 13.68 2.81
CA ASP A 28 3.56 14.08 2.12
C ASP A 28 4.81 14.00 3.00
N LYS A 29 4.65 13.99 4.35
CA LYS A 29 5.75 13.75 5.30
C LYS A 29 6.37 12.36 5.16
N ALA A 30 5.63 11.41 4.61
CA ALA A 30 6.18 10.09 4.30
C ALA A 30 7.40 10.16 3.38
N VAL A 31 7.35 11.05 2.38
CA VAL A 31 8.47 11.23 1.45
C VAL A 31 9.69 11.83 2.17
N ASP A 32 9.47 12.86 2.99
CA ASP A 32 10.53 13.47 3.80
C ASP A 32 11.18 12.41 4.71
N ASN A 33 10.34 11.60 5.40
CA ASN A 33 10.79 10.53 6.28
C ASN A 33 11.59 9.44 5.55
N ALA A 34 11.24 9.11 4.31
CA ALA A 34 11.98 8.15 3.50
C ALA A 34 13.34 8.71 3.06
N VAL A 35 13.36 9.97 2.61
CA VAL A 35 14.60 10.67 2.20
C VAL A 35 15.56 10.81 3.37
N GLU A 36 15.09 11.23 4.55
CA GLU A 36 15.91 11.35 5.76
C GLU A 36 16.59 10.02 6.13
N ARG A 37 15.89 8.90 5.95
CA ARG A 37 16.41 7.54 6.18
C ARG A 37 17.23 6.99 5.03
N LYS A 38 17.48 7.80 3.98
CA LYS A 38 18.22 7.38 2.77
C LYS A 38 17.59 6.16 2.08
N CYS A 39 16.28 6.04 2.16
CA CYS A 39 15.54 4.98 1.48
C CYS A 39 15.48 5.23 -0.04
N SER A 40 15.59 4.17 -0.82
CA SER A 40 15.30 4.18 -2.27
C SER A 40 13.93 3.59 -2.60
N ALA A 41 13.23 3.04 -1.59
CA ALA A 41 11.87 2.52 -1.62
C ALA A 41 11.18 2.82 -0.29
N PHE A 42 9.85 2.86 -0.25
CA PHE A 42 9.15 2.96 1.03
C PHE A 42 7.72 2.42 0.95
N GLN A 43 7.21 2.04 2.13
CA GLN A 43 5.82 1.67 2.35
C GLN A 43 5.16 2.66 3.31
N ILE A 44 3.86 2.90 3.12
CA ILE A 44 3.03 3.71 4.01
C ILE A 44 1.69 3.05 4.30
N PHE A 45 1.05 3.47 5.38
CA PHE A 45 -0.41 3.45 5.46
C PHE A 45 -0.94 4.76 4.86
N THR A 46 -2.06 4.74 4.15
CA THR A 46 -2.66 5.98 3.65
C THR A 46 -3.60 6.64 4.67
N ARG A 47 -3.86 5.96 5.80
CA ARG A 47 -4.71 6.36 6.93
C ARG A 47 -4.21 5.80 8.25
N ASN A 48 -4.91 6.09 9.35
CA ASN A 48 -4.68 5.38 10.61
C ASN A 48 -5.00 3.88 10.44
N PRO A 49 -4.01 2.96 10.62
CA PRO A 49 -4.20 1.54 10.37
C PRO A 49 -5.06 0.82 11.41
N ARG A 50 -5.37 1.47 12.54
CA ARG A 50 -6.13 0.91 13.68
C ARG A 50 -7.58 1.36 13.72
N GLY A 51 -8.04 2.14 12.74
CA GLY A 51 -9.41 2.65 12.66
C GLY A 51 -10.08 2.36 11.33
N TRP A 52 -11.41 2.32 11.33
CA TRP A 52 -12.22 2.18 10.12
C TRP A 52 -12.34 3.50 9.34
N ASN A 53 -12.35 4.61 10.06
CA ASN A 53 -12.53 5.93 9.45
C ASN A 53 -11.19 6.47 8.94
N ALA A 54 -11.22 7.09 7.78
CA ALA A 54 -10.10 7.82 7.21
C ALA A 54 -10.47 9.29 7.02
N LYS A 55 -9.51 10.18 7.30
CA LYS A 55 -9.61 11.56 6.83
C LYS A 55 -9.55 11.56 5.30
N GLU A 56 -10.39 12.34 4.67
CA GLU A 56 -10.33 12.52 3.22
C GLU A 56 -9.00 13.15 2.80
N LEU A 57 -8.46 12.67 1.68
CA LEU A 57 -7.29 13.29 1.04
C LEU A 57 -7.74 14.50 0.24
N THR A 58 -7.27 15.67 0.62
CA THR A 58 -7.50 16.88 -0.17
C THR A 58 -6.63 16.90 -1.43
N ASP A 59 -6.99 17.70 -2.42
CA ASP A 59 -6.15 17.86 -3.62
C ASP A 59 -4.78 18.47 -3.29
N ASN A 60 -4.71 19.27 -2.22
CA ASN A 60 -3.45 19.80 -1.71
C ASN A 60 -2.57 18.68 -1.12
N ASP A 61 -3.14 17.75 -0.33
CA ASP A 61 -2.40 16.60 0.20
C ASP A 61 -1.80 15.77 -0.94
N ILE A 62 -2.58 15.53 -1.99
CA ILE A 62 -2.18 14.74 -3.17
C ILE A 62 -1.10 15.46 -3.97
N SER A 63 -1.29 16.75 -4.23
CA SER A 63 -0.33 17.57 -4.97
C SER A 63 1.01 17.65 -4.26
N ASN A 64 1.01 17.89 -2.95
CA ASN A 64 2.21 17.96 -2.13
C ASN A 64 2.95 16.61 -2.12
N PHE A 65 2.24 15.50 -1.90
CA PHE A 65 2.84 14.17 -1.92
C PHE A 65 3.52 13.87 -3.27
N LYS A 66 2.81 14.07 -4.38
CA LYS A 66 3.34 13.84 -5.73
C LYS A 66 4.54 14.72 -6.06
N SER A 67 4.47 16.00 -5.70
CA SER A 67 5.56 16.96 -5.91
C SER A 67 6.82 16.56 -5.15
N LYS A 68 6.69 16.22 -3.86
CA LYS A 68 7.81 15.74 -3.04
C LYS A 68 8.37 14.42 -3.57
N LEU A 69 7.52 13.46 -3.92
CA LEU A 69 7.96 12.17 -4.47
C LEU A 69 8.79 12.40 -5.76
N LYS A 70 8.31 13.25 -6.65
CA LYS A 70 9.04 13.60 -7.87
C LYS A 70 10.41 14.24 -7.57
N SER A 71 10.48 15.11 -6.57
CA SER A 71 11.72 15.80 -6.18
C SER A 71 12.69 14.89 -5.41
N SER A 72 12.22 13.85 -4.74
CA SER A 72 13.01 12.95 -3.90
C SER A 72 13.94 12.02 -4.70
N LYS A 73 13.72 11.87 -6.00
CA LYS A 73 14.37 10.87 -6.87
C LYS A 73 14.02 9.40 -6.53
N ILE A 74 13.12 9.14 -5.58
CA ILE A 74 12.58 7.80 -5.33
C ILE A 74 11.62 7.47 -6.47
N ASP A 75 11.85 6.33 -7.13
CA ASP A 75 10.94 5.86 -8.19
C ASP A 75 9.56 5.56 -7.57
N ARG A 76 8.49 6.08 -8.20
CA ARG A 76 7.13 5.77 -7.76
C ARG A 76 6.84 4.26 -7.73
N PHE A 77 7.46 3.48 -8.63
CA PHE A 77 7.36 2.02 -8.65
C PHE A 77 8.13 1.33 -7.50
N ALA A 78 8.90 2.10 -6.72
CA ALA A 78 9.51 1.66 -5.47
C ALA A 78 8.68 2.07 -4.24
N THR A 79 7.44 2.50 -4.44
CA THR A 79 6.52 2.88 -3.35
C THR A 79 5.33 1.94 -3.30
N CYS A 80 4.90 1.59 -2.10
CA CYS A 80 3.68 0.82 -1.88
C CYS A 80 2.89 1.35 -0.69
N ALA A 81 1.59 1.10 -0.71
CA ALA A 81 0.74 1.28 0.45
C ALA A 81 0.39 -0.08 1.07
N HIS A 82 0.06 -0.09 2.33
CA HIS A 82 -0.40 -1.28 3.05
C HIS A 82 -1.82 -1.04 3.57
N MET A 83 -2.68 -2.03 3.42
CA MET A 83 -4.03 -2.01 4.00
C MET A 83 -3.99 -1.83 5.52
N PRO A 84 -4.98 -1.14 6.12
CA PRO A 84 -5.17 -1.14 7.56
C PRO A 84 -5.32 -2.57 8.14
N TYR A 85 -5.14 -2.72 9.45
CA TYR A 85 -5.14 -4.04 10.10
C TYR A 85 -6.54 -4.64 10.30
N LEU A 86 -7.59 -3.82 10.34
CA LEU A 86 -8.95 -4.27 10.67
C LEU A 86 -9.67 -5.04 9.54
N PRO A 87 -9.46 -4.74 8.25
CA PRO A 87 -10.14 -5.44 7.17
C PRO A 87 -9.80 -6.93 7.12
N ASN A 88 -10.84 -7.74 6.91
CA ASN A 88 -10.76 -9.19 6.72
C ASN A 88 -11.73 -9.61 5.61
N LEU A 89 -11.23 -9.78 4.39
CA LEU A 89 -12.03 -10.19 3.23
C LEU A 89 -12.39 -11.68 3.25
N ALA A 90 -11.71 -12.49 4.06
CA ALA A 90 -12.02 -13.91 4.20
C ALA A 90 -13.11 -14.20 5.26
N THR A 91 -13.59 -13.18 5.97
CA THR A 91 -14.57 -13.34 7.06
C THR A 91 -15.91 -13.87 6.57
N PRO A 92 -16.55 -14.83 7.29
CA PRO A 92 -17.90 -15.28 7.00
C PRO A 92 -18.99 -14.28 7.43
N LYS A 93 -18.61 -13.29 8.23
CA LYS A 93 -19.55 -12.28 8.75
C LYS A 93 -19.80 -11.21 7.68
N LYS A 94 -21.03 -11.15 7.16
CA LYS A 94 -21.42 -10.23 6.08
C LYS A 94 -21.04 -8.78 6.38
N GLU A 95 -21.38 -8.26 7.54
CA GLU A 95 -21.05 -6.87 7.94
C GLU A 95 -19.53 -6.63 7.94
N GLY A 96 -18.73 -7.57 8.43
CA GLY A 96 -17.27 -7.50 8.43
C GLY A 96 -16.71 -7.52 7.00
N PHE A 97 -17.26 -8.35 6.11
CA PHE A 97 -16.90 -8.40 4.70
C PHE A 97 -17.23 -7.08 4.00
N ASP A 98 -18.44 -6.56 4.16
CA ASP A 98 -18.88 -5.33 3.52
C ASP A 98 -18.01 -4.13 3.94
N LYS A 99 -17.69 -4.01 5.24
CA LYS A 99 -16.75 -2.99 5.75
C LYS A 99 -15.33 -3.15 5.19
N SER A 100 -14.86 -4.40 5.09
CA SER A 100 -13.53 -4.69 4.55
C SER A 100 -13.44 -4.37 3.07
N LEU A 101 -14.46 -4.73 2.29
CA LEU A 101 -14.56 -4.42 0.87
C LEU A 101 -14.59 -2.90 0.63
N LYS A 102 -15.42 -2.18 1.37
CA LYS A 102 -15.48 -0.71 1.29
C LYS A 102 -14.11 -0.09 1.57
N THR A 103 -13.40 -0.60 2.58
CA THR A 103 -12.06 -0.12 2.92
C THR A 103 -11.05 -0.42 1.83
N LEU A 104 -11.10 -1.62 1.21
CA LEU A 104 -10.22 -1.98 0.10
C LEU A 104 -10.44 -1.06 -1.11
N ILE A 105 -11.70 -0.80 -1.47
CA ILE A 105 -12.05 0.11 -2.58
C ILE A 105 -11.51 1.53 -2.28
N ASP A 106 -11.73 2.04 -1.07
CA ASP A 106 -11.24 3.36 -0.68
C ASP A 106 -9.70 3.43 -0.67
N GLU A 107 -9.00 2.41 -0.15
CA GLU A 107 -7.53 2.35 -0.21
C GLU A 107 -7.01 2.31 -1.64
N THR A 108 -7.65 1.54 -2.51
CA THR A 108 -7.30 1.49 -3.94
C THR A 108 -7.47 2.86 -4.59
N GLU A 109 -8.54 3.58 -4.28
CA GLU A 109 -8.75 4.94 -4.78
C GLU A 109 -7.69 5.92 -4.24
N ARG A 110 -7.38 5.87 -2.95
CA ARG A 110 -6.33 6.68 -2.32
C ARG A 110 -4.98 6.44 -2.98
N CYS A 111 -4.60 5.17 -3.21
CA CYS A 111 -3.38 4.81 -3.93
C CYS A 111 -3.36 5.41 -5.34
N ALA A 112 -4.44 5.27 -6.10
CA ALA A 112 -4.57 5.82 -7.45
C ALA A 112 -4.41 7.36 -7.46
N ARG A 113 -5.06 8.06 -6.53
CA ARG A 113 -4.95 9.52 -6.39
C ARG A 113 -3.54 9.97 -6.03
N LEU A 114 -2.84 9.24 -5.14
CA LEU A 114 -1.46 9.51 -4.75
C LEU A 114 -0.42 9.09 -5.81
N GLY A 115 -0.81 8.25 -6.78
CA GLY A 115 0.09 7.69 -7.78
C GLY A 115 0.95 6.53 -7.26
N ILE A 116 0.56 5.91 -6.15
CA ILE A 116 1.20 4.70 -5.59
C ILE A 116 0.66 3.48 -6.35
N PRO A 117 1.52 2.67 -6.99
CA PRO A 117 1.07 1.62 -7.89
C PRO A 117 0.69 0.31 -7.18
N TYR A 118 1.11 0.10 -5.94
CA TYR A 118 0.95 -1.17 -5.24
C TYR A 118 0.24 -1.00 -3.91
N LEU A 119 -0.76 -1.87 -3.67
CA LEU A 119 -1.47 -1.97 -2.39
C LEU A 119 -1.29 -3.37 -1.81
N VAL A 120 -0.54 -3.48 -0.71
CA VAL A 120 -0.32 -4.74 0.01
C VAL A 120 -1.49 -4.99 0.96
N THR A 121 -2.07 -6.18 0.92
CA THR A 121 -3.17 -6.57 1.82
C THR A 121 -2.92 -7.92 2.47
N HIS A 122 -3.45 -8.09 3.69
CA HIS A 122 -3.57 -9.40 4.30
C HIS A 122 -4.70 -10.19 3.65
N LEU A 123 -4.52 -11.51 3.52
CA LEU A 123 -5.55 -12.41 2.98
C LEU A 123 -6.76 -12.53 3.92
N GLY A 124 -6.58 -12.22 5.20
CA GLY A 124 -7.60 -12.32 6.22
C GLY A 124 -7.67 -13.71 6.89
N SER A 125 -8.75 -13.94 7.61
CA SER A 125 -9.00 -15.20 8.33
C SER A 125 -10.43 -15.66 8.07
N HIS A 126 -10.59 -16.96 7.79
CA HIS A 126 -11.90 -17.60 7.60
C HIS A 126 -12.67 -17.85 8.90
N LEU A 127 -12.09 -17.51 10.04
CA LEU A 127 -12.71 -17.59 11.37
C LEU A 127 -13.35 -18.96 11.67
N GLY A 128 -12.68 -20.05 11.29
CA GLY A 128 -13.13 -21.42 11.53
C GLY A 128 -14.10 -21.99 10.49
N THR A 129 -14.50 -21.25 9.46
CA THR A 129 -15.47 -21.72 8.43
C THR A 129 -14.85 -22.46 7.24
N GLY A 130 -13.54 -22.75 7.30
CA GLY A 130 -12.81 -23.48 6.29
C GLY A 130 -12.09 -22.57 5.27
N GLU A 131 -10.95 -23.04 4.78
CA GLU A 131 -10.07 -22.28 3.87
C GLU A 131 -10.74 -22.00 2.54
N GLU A 132 -11.39 -22.99 1.94
CA GLU A 132 -12.07 -22.86 0.63
C GLU A 132 -13.08 -21.71 0.64
N GLY A 133 -13.96 -21.67 1.66
CA GLY A 133 -14.91 -20.58 1.83
C GLY A 133 -14.25 -19.23 2.07
N GLY A 134 -13.13 -19.19 2.79
CA GLY A 134 -12.33 -18.00 3.02
C GLY A 134 -11.70 -17.47 1.74
N VAL A 135 -11.08 -18.33 0.95
CA VAL A 135 -10.49 -17.99 -0.36
C VAL A 135 -11.55 -17.48 -1.33
N LYS A 136 -12.72 -18.15 -1.40
CA LYS A 136 -13.82 -17.71 -2.28
C LYS A 136 -14.26 -16.26 -1.96
N ARG A 137 -14.45 -15.94 -0.69
CA ARG A 137 -14.81 -14.56 -0.26
C ARG A 137 -13.72 -13.55 -0.56
N LEU A 138 -12.45 -13.92 -0.32
CA LEU A 138 -11.31 -13.08 -0.67
C LEU A 138 -11.29 -12.75 -2.18
N VAL A 139 -11.42 -13.76 -3.03
CA VAL A 139 -11.46 -13.59 -4.50
C VAL A 139 -12.64 -12.71 -4.91
N GLU A 140 -13.83 -12.92 -4.32
CA GLU A 140 -15.00 -12.05 -4.56
C GLU A 140 -14.69 -10.59 -4.21
N GLY A 141 -14.08 -10.34 -3.05
CA GLY A 141 -13.71 -8.99 -2.61
C GLY A 141 -12.68 -8.32 -3.51
N LEU A 142 -11.64 -9.06 -3.90
CA LEU A 142 -10.60 -8.55 -4.80
C LEU A 142 -11.15 -8.23 -6.20
N ASN A 143 -12.00 -9.08 -6.77
CA ASN A 143 -12.63 -8.84 -8.06
C ASN A 143 -13.49 -7.58 -8.03
N LYS A 144 -14.36 -7.44 -7.01
CA LYS A 144 -15.20 -6.23 -6.85
C LYS A 144 -14.37 -4.96 -6.70
N ALA A 145 -13.26 -5.00 -5.97
CA ALA A 145 -12.37 -3.84 -5.86
C ALA A 145 -11.64 -3.54 -7.18
N GLY A 146 -11.19 -4.57 -7.91
CA GLY A 146 -10.51 -4.43 -9.20
C GLY A 146 -11.38 -3.83 -10.31
N GLU A 147 -12.71 -4.05 -10.25
CA GLU A 147 -13.67 -3.43 -11.19
C GLU A 147 -13.72 -1.90 -11.03
N THR A 148 -13.39 -1.38 -9.86
CA THR A 148 -13.50 0.06 -9.57
C THR A 148 -12.27 0.87 -10.01
N LYS A 149 -11.06 0.29 -9.97
CA LYS A 149 -9.81 0.99 -10.33
C LYS A 149 -8.79 0.04 -10.97
N LYS A 150 -8.52 0.22 -12.25
CA LYS A 150 -7.62 -0.65 -13.05
C LYS A 150 -6.12 -0.32 -12.94
N ASN A 151 -5.72 0.74 -12.21
CA ASN A 151 -4.35 1.27 -12.24
C ASN A 151 -3.56 1.04 -10.94
N VAL A 152 -4.08 0.22 -10.03
CA VAL A 152 -3.40 -0.17 -8.76
C VAL A 152 -3.36 -1.70 -8.70
N VAL A 153 -2.19 -2.23 -8.34
CA VAL A 153 -1.92 -3.67 -8.19
C VAL A 153 -1.72 -4.03 -6.73
#